data_ce82acf60120df2cb336be851f65d16b
#
_entry.id   ce82acf60120df2cb336be851f65d16b
#
_cell.length_a   1.000
_cell.length_b   1.000
_cell.length_c   1.000
_cell.angle_alpha   90.00
_cell.angle_beta   90.00
_cell.angle_gamma   90.00
#
_symmetry.space_group_name_H-M   'P 1'
#
loop_
_entity.id
_entity.type
_entity.pdbx_description
1 polymer ?
#
loop_
_entity_poly.entity_id
_entity_poly.type
_entity_poly.pdbx_seq_one_letter_code
_entity_poly.pdbx_strand_id
1 'polypeptide(L)'
;VFLYDDSDEPDRDRAQEIYGRFVRKVITWLTLRTGAGELFDIDTALRPNGNSGLLVTSVQAFERYQEGRGSNAAWTWEHQALTRARFCAGAPAIAPRFEAVRRDVLTSVRDRQALCSEVRAMRDKVRQAHSVPSGRFDVKHSPGGMMDAEFAVQFLVLLHGAQHPSLLANAGNIALLQRAE
;
A
#
# COMPACT_ATOMS: atom_id res chain seq x y z
N VAL A 1 -4.22 -4.65 2.56
CA VAL A 1 -5.47 -4.84 1.79
C VAL A 1 -5.84 -6.31 1.77
N PHE A 2 -7.13 -6.63 1.80
CA PHE A 2 -7.68 -7.98 1.66
C PHE A 2 -8.43 -8.07 0.32
N LEU A 3 -7.99 -9.01 -0.53
CA LEU A 3 -8.55 -9.19 -1.86
C LEU A 3 -9.26 -10.54 -1.96
N TYR A 4 -10.36 -10.60 -2.71
CA TYR A 4 -11.06 -11.83 -3.06
C TYR A 4 -11.31 -11.91 -4.56
N ASP A 5 -11.49 -13.11 -5.07
CA ASP A 5 -11.88 -13.34 -6.46
C ASP A 5 -13.41 -13.48 -6.54
N ASP A 6 -14.02 -12.71 -7.43
CA ASP A 6 -15.45 -12.72 -7.72
C ASP A 6 -15.75 -13.11 -9.19
N SER A 7 -14.77 -13.69 -9.89
CA SER A 7 -14.91 -13.99 -11.32
C SER A 7 -16.08 -14.94 -11.63
N ASP A 8 -16.29 -15.92 -10.75
CA ASP A 8 -17.29 -16.96 -10.90
C ASP A 8 -18.49 -16.78 -9.95
N GLU A 9 -18.56 -15.66 -9.21
CA GLU A 9 -19.60 -15.43 -8.21
C GLU A 9 -20.78 -14.66 -8.82
N PRO A 10 -21.95 -15.27 -8.92
CA PRO A 10 -23.14 -14.63 -9.46
C PRO A 10 -23.71 -13.52 -8.55
N ASP A 11 -23.49 -13.62 -7.24
CA ASP A 11 -23.94 -12.66 -6.24
C ASP A 11 -22.75 -11.98 -5.57
N ARG A 12 -22.31 -10.86 -6.17
CA ARG A 12 -21.15 -10.10 -5.71
C ARG A 12 -21.33 -9.47 -4.34
N ASP A 13 -22.55 -9.03 -4.02
CA ASP A 13 -22.84 -8.41 -2.73
C ASP A 13 -22.74 -9.44 -1.61
N ARG A 14 -23.21 -10.65 -1.85
CA ARG A 14 -23.10 -11.79 -0.93
C ARG A 14 -21.64 -12.22 -0.74
N ALA A 15 -20.84 -12.28 -1.80
CA ALA A 15 -19.42 -12.58 -1.72
C ALA A 15 -18.71 -11.56 -0.83
N GLN A 16 -18.93 -10.28 -1.06
CA GLN A 16 -18.37 -9.21 -0.25
C GLN A 16 -18.74 -9.30 1.23
N GLU A 17 -19.99 -9.62 1.55
CA GLU A 17 -20.44 -9.81 2.91
C GLU A 17 -19.74 -10.99 3.60
N ILE A 18 -19.67 -12.14 2.92
CA ILE A 18 -19.02 -13.36 3.43
C ILE A 18 -17.53 -13.10 3.70
N TYR A 19 -16.80 -12.58 2.71
CA TYR A 19 -15.38 -12.29 2.87
C TYR A 19 -15.12 -11.19 3.90
N GLY A 20 -15.99 -10.18 3.99
CA GLY A 20 -15.90 -9.15 5.02
C GLY A 20 -16.08 -9.70 6.44
N ARG A 21 -17.00 -10.64 6.64
CA ARG A 21 -17.14 -11.35 7.93
C ARG A 21 -15.91 -12.23 8.23
N PHE A 22 -15.42 -12.95 7.25
CA PHE A 22 -14.24 -13.78 7.41
C PHE A 22 -13.02 -12.95 7.82
N VAL A 23 -12.73 -11.88 7.10
CA VAL A 23 -11.57 -11.02 7.39
C VAL A 23 -11.69 -10.37 8.78
N ARG A 24 -12.87 -9.93 9.20
CA ARG A 24 -13.07 -9.45 10.58
C ARG A 24 -12.70 -10.50 11.62
N LYS A 25 -13.04 -11.78 11.40
CA LYS A 25 -12.61 -12.88 12.28
C LYS A 25 -11.10 -13.05 12.29
N VAL A 26 -10.46 -13.03 11.12
CA VAL A 26 -9.00 -13.13 11.02
C VAL A 26 -8.32 -11.99 11.80
N ILE A 27 -8.78 -10.75 11.63
CA ILE A 27 -8.27 -9.61 12.39
C ILE A 27 -8.45 -9.84 13.90
N THR A 28 -9.66 -10.25 14.32
CA THR A 28 -9.92 -10.54 15.75
C THR A 28 -8.95 -11.59 16.29
N TRP A 29 -8.71 -12.68 15.56
CA TRP A 29 -7.79 -13.73 16.02
C TRP A 29 -6.35 -13.26 16.15
N LEU A 30 -5.89 -12.39 15.25
CA LEU A 30 -4.52 -11.88 15.23
C LEU A 30 -4.28 -10.79 16.28
N THR A 31 -5.31 -10.01 16.60
CA THR A 31 -5.24 -8.90 17.57
C THR A 31 -5.78 -9.24 18.95
N LEU A 32 -6.31 -10.45 19.14
CA LEU A 32 -6.86 -10.88 20.44
C LEU A 32 -5.74 -10.98 21.47
N ARG A 33 -5.89 -10.22 22.54
CA ARG A 33 -4.99 -10.30 23.67
C ARG A 33 -5.28 -11.55 24.51
N THR A 34 -4.30 -12.40 24.63
CA THR A 34 -4.33 -13.61 25.45
C THR A 34 -3.41 -13.47 26.67
N GLY A 35 -3.41 -14.48 27.57
CA GLY A 35 -2.42 -14.52 28.66
C GLY A 35 -0.96 -14.57 28.18
N ALA A 36 -0.71 -14.98 26.94
CA ALA A 36 0.61 -14.98 26.29
C ALA A 36 0.92 -13.69 25.50
N GLY A 37 0.00 -12.73 25.47
CA GLY A 37 0.13 -11.47 24.72
C GLY A 37 -0.72 -11.43 23.44
N GLU A 38 -0.39 -10.51 22.55
CA GLU A 38 -1.00 -10.31 21.23
C GLU A 38 -0.06 -10.85 20.15
N LEU A 39 -0.61 -11.32 19.01
CA LEU A 39 0.19 -11.81 17.90
C LEU A 39 0.68 -10.64 17.03
N PHE A 40 -0.25 -9.88 16.46
CA PHE A 40 0.05 -8.78 15.54
C PHE A 40 -0.96 -7.66 15.68
N ASP A 41 -0.49 -6.43 15.58
CA ASP A 41 -1.33 -5.28 15.28
C ASP A 41 -1.55 -5.22 13.75
N ILE A 42 -2.80 -5.02 13.32
CA ILE A 42 -3.18 -5.02 11.91
C ILE A 42 -3.67 -3.65 11.50
N ASP A 43 -2.85 -2.94 10.72
CA ASP A 43 -3.25 -1.70 10.08
C ASP A 43 -4.01 -2.00 8.78
N THR A 44 -5.27 -1.56 8.72
CA THR A 44 -6.13 -1.66 7.55
C THR A 44 -6.38 -0.32 6.87
N ALA A 45 -5.73 0.75 7.29
CA ALA A 45 -5.96 2.10 6.76
C ALA A 45 -5.59 2.23 5.28
N LEU A 46 -4.52 1.54 4.84
CA LEU A 46 -4.10 1.49 3.44
C LEU A 46 -4.95 0.49 2.63
N ARG A 47 -6.13 0.93 2.23
CA ARG A 47 -7.04 0.21 1.34
C ARG A 47 -7.79 1.22 0.45
N PRO A 48 -8.42 0.78 -0.66
CA PRO A 48 -9.22 1.68 -1.50
C PRO A 48 -10.19 2.54 -0.66
N ASN A 49 -10.14 3.84 -0.85
CA ASN A 49 -10.87 4.86 -0.08
C ASN A 49 -10.53 4.92 1.42
N GLY A 50 -9.41 4.38 1.85
CA GLY A 50 -8.98 4.44 3.24
C GLY A 50 -10.02 3.91 4.23
N ASN A 51 -10.19 4.55 5.36
CA ASN A 51 -11.13 4.12 6.41
C ASN A 51 -12.62 4.20 6.02
N SER A 52 -12.96 4.96 4.98
CA SER A 52 -14.32 5.02 4.42
C SER A 52 -14.62 3.89 3.45
N GLY A 53 -13.57 3.18 2.97
CA GLY A 53 -13.70 2.09 2.03
C GLY A 53 -14.04 0.76 2.69
N LEU A 54 -14.41 -0.20 1.85
CA LEU A 54 -14.73 -1.56 2.26
C LEU A 54 -13.46 -2.27 2.78
N LEU A 55 -13.65 -3.14 3.79
CA LEU A 55 -12.55 -3.92 4.39
C LEU A 55 -11.95 -4.93 3.41
N VAL A 56 -12.77 -5.45 2.50
CA VAL A 56 -12.40 -6.40 1.45
C VAL A 56 -12.76 -5.83 0.09
N THR A 57 -11.98 -6.14 -0.93
CA THR A 57 -12.17 -5.63 -2.29
C THR A 57 -11.96 -6.77 -3.26
N SER A 58 -12.78 -6.90 -4.31
CA SER A 58 -12.50 -7.88 -5.35
C SER A 58 -11.24 -7.48 -6.13
N VAL A 59 -10.51 -8.48 -6.66
CA VAL A 59 -9.30 -8.23 -7.44
C VAL A 59 -9.59 -7.32 -8.63
N GLN A 60 -10.74 -7.50 -9.31
CA GLN A 60 -11.14 -6.64 -10.43
C GLN A 60 -11.43 -5.20 -10.00
N ALA A 61 -12.08 -5.01 -8.84
CA ALA A 61 -12.35 -3.67 -8.33
C ALA A 61 -11.05 -2.97 -7.88
N PHE A 62 -10.13 -3.72 -7.26
CA PHE A 62 -8.80 -3.24 -6.90
C PHE A 62 -7.99 -2.80 -8.13
N GLU A 63 -7.96 -3.62 -9.18
CA GLU A 63 -7.32 -3.31 -10.46
C GLU A 63 -7.83 -1.99 -11.04
N ARG A 64 -9.15 -1.88 -11.25
CA ARG A 64 -9.78 -0.65 -11.79
C ARG A 64 -9.47 0.58 -10.96
N TYR A 65 -9.47 0.45 -9.63
CA TYR A 65 -9.17 1.53 -8.71
C TYR A 65 -7.71 1.98 -8.82
N GLN A 66 -6.78 1.04 -8.83
CA GLN A 66 -5.35 1.34 -8.87
C GLN A 66 -4.91 1.92 -10.23
N GLU A 67 -5.53 1.50 -11.31
CA GLU A 67 -5.23 1.99 -12.66
C GLU A 67 -5.98 3.28 -13.04
N GLY A 68 -6.79 3.82 -12.16
CA GLY A 68 -7.55 5.03 -12.41
C GLY A 68 -8.68 4.86 -13.42
N ARG A 69 -9.14 3.63 -13.66
CA ARG A 69 -10.26 3.32 -14.56
C ARG A 69 -11.59 3.49 -13.82
N GLY A 70 -12.13 4.71 -13.81
CA GLY A 70 -13.42 5.01 -13.19
C GLY A 70 -13.49 6.39 -12.55
N SER A 71 -14.60 6.67 -11.88
CA SER A 71 -14.81 7.93 -11.16
C SER A 71 -14.05 8.04 -9.83
N ASN A 72 -13.49 6.93 -9.37
CA ASN A 72 -12.75 6.81 -8.12
C ASN A 72 -11.42 6.11 -8.41
N ALA A 73 -10.32 6.80 -8.17
CA ALA A 73 -8.97 6.35 -8.50
C ALA A 73 -8.06 6.44 -7.28
N ALA A 74 -7.06 5.57 -7.24
CA ALA A 74 -6.05 5.57 -6.21
C ALA A 74 -5.20 6.85 -6.26
N TRP A 75 -4.83 7.31 -5.09
CA TRP A 75 -3.98 8.49 -4.93
C TRP A 75 -2.51 8.08 -4.99
N THR A 76 -1.63 9.00 -5.33
CA THR A 76 -0.18 8.75 -5.41
C THR A 76 0.39 8.11 -4.14
N TRP A 77 -0.07 8.50 -2.95
CA TRP A 77 0.38 7.90 -1.69
C TRP A 77 -0.04 6.43 -1.53
N GLU A 78 -1.15 5.99 -2.16
CA GLU A 78 -1.51 4.57 -2.21
C GLU A 78 -0.58 3.81 -3.16
N HIS A 79 -0.18 4.42 -4.28
CA HIS A 79 0.85 3.88 -5.16
C HIS A 79 2.22 3.80 -4.49
N GLN A 80 2.58 4.75 -3.61
CA GLN A 80 3.77 4.65 -2.77
C GLN A 80 3.73 3.39 -1.89
N ALA A 81 2.58 3.07 -1.30
CA ALA A 81 2.43 1.86 -0.50
C ALA A 81 2.62 0.57 -1.32
N LEU A 82 2.25 0.57 -2.61
CA LEU A 82 2.47 -0.58 -3.49
C LEU A 82 3.95 -0.90 -3.74
N THR A 83 4.86 0.05 -3.55
CA THR A 83 6.30 -0.21 -3.65
C THR A 83 6.75 -1.29 -2.64
N ARG A 84 6.05 -1.39 -1.49
CA ARG A 84 6.32 -2.32 -0.40
C ARG A 84 5.32 -3.46 -0.30
N ALA A 85 4.27 -3.42 -1.10
CA ALA A 85 3.23 -4.43 -1.05
C ALA A 85 3.71 -5.76 -1.66
N ARG A 86 3.24 -6.85 -1.09
CA ARG A 86 3.49 -8.21 -1.58
C ARG A 86 2.35 -9.12 -1.17
N PHE A 87 2.14 -10.18 -1.93
CA PHE A 87 1.28 -11.27 -1.48
C PHE A 87 1.86 -11.88 -0.19
N CYS A 88 1.01 -12.07 0.80
CA CYS A 88 1.41 -12.55 2.11
C CYS A 88 0.79 -13.91 2.43
N ALA A 89 -0.51 -14.05 2.24
CA ALA A 89 -1.26 -15.26 2.53
C ALA A 89 -2.58 -15.28 1.75
N GLY A 90 -3.17 -16.46 1.58
CA GLY A 90 -4.45 -16.67 0.92
C GLY A 90 -4.37 -17.60 -0.28
N ALA A 91 -5.36 -17.52 -1.18
CA ALA A 91 -5.42 -18.33 -2.39
C ALA A 91 -4.27 -17.98 -3.35
N PRO A 92 -3.39 -18.94 -3.73
CA PRO A 92 -2.22 -18.65 -4.58
C PRO A 92 -2.60 -18.04 -5.94
N ALA A 93 -3.80 -18.32 -6.46
CA ALA A 93 -4.27 -17.78 -7.73
C ALA A 93 -4.41 -16.23 -7.74
N ILE A 94 -4.58 -15.61 -6.56
CA ILE A 94 -4.68 -14.14 -6.44
C ILE A 94 -3.29 -13.48 -6.55
N ALA A 95 -2.23 -14.17 -6.14
CA ALA A 95 -0.88 -13.61 -6.12
C ALA A 95 -0.41 -13.05 -7.47
N PRO A 96 -0.46 -13.80 -8.60
CA PRO A 96 -0.02 -13.29 -9.90
C PRO A 96 -0.88 -12.12 -10.39
N ARG A 97 -2.18 -12.12 -10.10
CA ARG A 97 -3.08 -11.01 -10.47
C ARG A 97 -2.72 -9.74 -9.70
N PHE A 98 -2.51 -9.86 -8.40
CA PHE A 98 -2.04 -8.74 -7.57
C PHE A 98 -0.70 -8.19 -8.06
N GLU A 99 0.28 -9.06 -8.34
CA GLU A 99 1.60 -8.65 -8.83
C GLU A 99 1.55 -8.00 -10.22
N ALA A 100 0.61 -8.41 -11.09
CA ALA A 100 0.38 -7.74 -12.37
C ALA A 100 -0.09 -6.30 -12.15
N VAL A 101 -1.15 -6.10 -11.34
CA VAL A 101 -1.65 -4.74 -11.00
C VAL A 101 -0.54 -3.90 -10.37
N ARG A 102 0.19 -4.46 -9.40
CA ARG A 102 1.30 -3.77 -8.75
C ARG A 102 2.36 -3.31 -9.77
N ARG A 103 2.76 -4.19 -10.66
CA ARG A 103 3.74 -3.89 -11.71
C ARG A 103 3.25 -2.77 -12.62
N ASP A 104 2.02 -2.87 -13.12
CA ASP A 104 1.45 -1.91 -14.05
C ASP A 104 1.39 -0.51 -13.42
N VAL A 105 1.00 -0.42 -12.15
CA VAL A 105 1.02 0.84 -11.39
C VAL A 105 2.43 1.38 -11.21
N LEU A 106 3.39 0.54 -10.81
CA LEU A 106 4.76 0.98 -10.54
C LEU A 106 5.56 1.33 -11.82
N THR A 107 5.14 0.82 -12.97
CA THR A 107 5.76 1.13 -14.28
C THR A 107 4.98 2.16 -15.08
N SER A 108 3.88 2.69 -14.55
CA SER A 108 3.12 3.75 -15.24
C SER A 108 3.97 5.01 -15.40
N VAL A 109 3.90 5.62 -16.59
CA VAL A 109 4.62 6.87 -16.88
C VAL A 109 4.01 8.01 -16.06
N ARG A 110 4.86 8.77 -15.38
CA ARG A 110 4.45 9.88 -14.52
C ARG A 110 5.18 11.16 -14.86
N ASP A 111 4.49 12.28 -14.73
CA ASP A 111 5.16 13.58 -14.75
C ASP A 111 6.00 13.73 -13.47
N ARG A 112 7.29 14.01 -13.66
CA ARG A 112 8.24 14.11 -12.54
C ARG A 112 7.88 15.25 -11.58
N GLN A 113 7.45 16.38 -12.11
CA GLN A 113 7.19 17.57 -11.29
C GLN A 113 5.92 17.39 -10.48
N ALA A 114 4.86 16.86 -11.08
CA ALA A 114 3.62 16.52 -10.39
C ALA A 114 3.86 15.48 -9.31
N LEU A 115 4.53 14.37 -9.62
CA LEU A 115 4.86 13.32 -8.65
C LEU A 115 5.66 13.87 -7.46
N CYS A 116 6.68 14.69 -7.72
CA CYS A 116 7.48 15.31 -6.67
C CYS A 116 6.63 16.20 -5.75
N SER A 117 5.74 17.00 -6.33
CA SER A 117 4.83 17.86 -5.56
C SER A 117 3.88 17.08 -4.67
N GLU A 118 3.26 16.02 -5.20
CA GLU A 118 2.32 15.17 -4.46
C GLU A 118 3.00 14.40 -3.33
N VAL A 119 4.17 13.82 -3.59
CA VAL A 119 4.95 13.09 -2.58
C VAL A 119 5.39 14.02 -1.44
N ARG A 120 5.83 15.25 -1.76
CA ARG A 120 6.19 16.25 -0.76
C ARG A 120 4.99 16.69 0.06
N ALA A 121 3.86 17.00 -0.59
CA ALA A 121 2.65 17.40 0.09
C ALA A 121 2.16 16.32 1.08
N MET A 122 2.24 15.05 0.69
CA MET A 122 1.89 13.95 1.59
C MET A 122 2.89 13.82 2.75
N ARG A 123 4.21 13.98 2.49
CA ARG A 123 5.22 13.96 3.56
C ARG A 123 4.99 15.08 4.57
N ASP A 124 4.61 16.26 4.12
CA ASP A 124 4.30 17.39 5.00
C ASP A 124 3.05 17.13 5.85
N LYS A 125 2.01 16.51 5.30
CA LYS A 125 0.83 16.06 6.06
C LYS A 125 1.21 15.06 7.15
N VAL A 126 2.04 14.07 6.84
CA VAL A 126 2.52 13.09 7.83
C VAL A 126 3.33 13.77 8.94
N ARG A 127 4.19 14.74 8.58
CA ARG A 127 4.99 15.51 9.54
C ARG A 127 4.11 16.35 10.47
N GLN A 128 3.08 17.00 9.94
CA GLN A 128 2.12 17.77 10.74
C GLN A 128 1.32 16.89 11.70
N ALA A 129 0.92 15.69 11.25
CA ALA A 129 0.20 14.74 12.09
C ALA A 129 1.06 14.14 13.23
N HIS A 130 2.39 14.15 13.08
CA HIS A 130 3.34 13.59 14.04
C HIS A 130 4.34 14.67 14.49
N SER A 131 3.82 15.74 15.09
CA SER A 131 4.67 16.84 15.59
C SER A 131 5.60 16.35 16.70
N VAL A 132 6.90 16.67 16.57
CA VAL A 132 7.93 16.32 17.55
C VAL A 132 8.18 17.52 18.45
N PRO A 133 8.21 17.36 19.79
CA PRO A 133 8.51 18.45 20.72
C PRO A 133 9.87 19.10 20.43
N SER A 134 9.95 20.42 20.64
CA SER A 134 11.19 21.18 20.46
C SER A 134 12.35 20.56 21.26
N GLY A 135 13.54 20.52 20.66
CA GLY A 135 14.75 19.97 21.29
C GLY A 135 14.84 18.44 21.29
N ARG A 136 13.88 17.73 20.67
CA ARG A 136 13.95 16.27 20.50
C ARG A 136 14.05 15.91 19.02
N PHE A 137 14.74 14.81 18.74
CA PHE A 137 14.78 14.20 17.43
C PHE A 137 14.05 12.86 17.47
N ASP A 138 12.96 12.75 16.69
CA ASP A 138 12.26 11.50 16.45
C ASP A 138 12.88 10.85 15.21
N VAL A 139 13.48 9.66 15.38
CA VAL A 139 14.17 8.93 14.32
C VAL A 139 13.24 8.61 13.14
N LYS A 140 11.95 8.43 13.40
CA LYS A 140 10.95 8.12 12.38
C LYS A 140 10.43 9.36 11.66
N HIS A 141 10.00 10.41 12.40
CA HIS A 141 9.19 11.48 11.83
C HIS A 141 9.90 12.83 11.67
N SER A 142 11.01 13.06 12.39
CA SER A 142 11.79 14.32 12.26
C SER A 142 12.34 14.50 10.84
N PRO A 143 12.60 15.73 10.40
CA PRO A 143 13.31 16.01 9.15
C PRO A 143 14.64 15.24 9.09
N GLY A 144 14.89 14.52 7.99
CA GLY A 144 16.04 13.62 7.84
C GLY A 144 15.89 12.24 8.50
N GLY A 145 14.73 11.94 9.10
CA GLY A 145 14.44 10.64 9.70
C GLY A 145 14.03 9.57 8.69
N MET A 146 13.64 8.41 9.21
CA MET A 146 13.34 7.21 8.40
C MET A 146 12.24 7.44 7.36
N MET A 147 11.23 8.26 7.69
CA MET A 147 10.14 8.56 6.74
C MET A 147 10.64 9.36 5.54
N ASP A 148 11.60 10.26 5.69
CA ASP A 148 12.16 11.00 4.56
C ASP A 148 12.92 10.07 3.61
N ALA A 149 13.71 9.13 4.15
CA ALA A 149 14.39 8.11 3.36
C ALA A 149 13.39 7.19 2.64
N GLU A 150 12.35 6.75 3.32
CA GLU A 150 11.30 5.91 2.74
C GLU A 150 10.59 6.62 1.58
N PHE A 151 10.16 7.88 1.77
CA PHE A 151 9.50 8.66 0.73
C PHE A 151 10.41 8.93 -0.48
N ALA A 152 11.70 9.17 -0.25
CA ALA A 152 12.67 9.35 -1.32
C ALA A 152 12.82 8.07 -2.16
N VAL A 153 12.93 6.90 -1.54
CA VAL A 153 13.02 5.61 -2.23
C VAL A 153 11.74 5.32 -2.99
N GLN A 154 10.57 5.54 -2.39
CA GLN A 154 9.27 5.35 -3.05
C GLN A 154 9.13 6.26 -4.27
N PHE A 155 9.57 7.52 -4.17
CA PHE A 155 9.61 8.44 -5.30
C PHE A 155 10.50 7.92 -6.44
N LEU A 156 11.70 7.43 -6.14
CA LEU A 156 12.61 6.85 -7.14
C LEU A 156 11.98 5.63 -7.83
N VAL A 157 11.36 4.73 -7.07
CA VAL A 157 10.67 3.56 -7.63
C VAL A 157 9.54 3.98 -8.57
N LEU A 158 8.70 4.93 -8.15
CA LEU A 158 7.56 5.40 -8.96
C LEU A 158 7.99 6.18 -10.20
N LEU A 159 9.13 6.88 -10.15
CA LEU A 159 9.61 7.67 -11.28
C LEU A 159 10.39 6.83 -12.30
N HIS A 160 11.15 5.86 -11.82
CA HIS A 160 12.13 5.14 -12.66
C HIS A 160 11.82 3.64 -12.83
N GLY A 161 10.78 3.11 -12.19
CA GLY A 161 10.44 1.68 -12.22
C GLY A 161 10.21 1.13 -13.64
N ALA A 162 9.70 1.95 -14.56
CA ALA A 162 9.51 1.57 -15.95
C ALA A 162 10.84 1.32 -16.69
N GLN A 163 11.87 2.14 -16.43
CA GLN A 163 13.18 2.04 -17.06
C GLN A 163 14.11 1.07 -16.30
N HIS A 164 13.90 0.91 -15.01
CA HIS A 164 14.76 0.11 -14.12
C HIS A 164 13.95 -0.96 -13.36
N PRO A 165 13.64 -2.11 -13.99
CA PRO A 165 12.83 -3.18 -13.37
C PRO A 165 13.40 -3.74 -12.07
N SER A 166 14.71 -3.58 -11.82
CA SER A 166 15.35 -3.95 -10.56
C SER A 166 14.80 -3.21 -9.35
N LEU A 167 14.24 -2.01 -9.55
CA LEU A 167 13.60 -1.19 -8.51
C LEU A 167 12.21 -1.70 -8.11
N LEU A 168 11.59 -2.57 -8.91
CA LEU A 168 10.27 -3.13 -8.62
C LEU A 168 10.31 -4.24 -7.58
N ALA A 169 11.50 -4.74 -7.24
CA ALA A 169 11.65 -5.80 -6.26
C ALA A 169 11.20 -5.33 -4.87
N ASN A 170 10.49 -6.21 -4.15
CA ASN A 170 10.17 -5.96 -2.75
C ASN A 170 11.41 -6.16 -1.89
N ALA A 171 12.19 -5.10 -1.73
CA ALA A 171 13.46 -5.09 -1.01
C ALA A 171 13.56 -3.89 -0.06
N GLY A 172 14.47 -3.92 0.90
CA GLY A 172 14.71 -2.80 1.81
C GLY A 172 15.28 -1.56 1.09
N ASN A 173 15.15 -0.39 1.73
CA ASN A 173 15.58 0.90 1.14
C ASN A 173 17.05 0.88 0.70
N ILE A 174 17.94 0.31 1.51
CA ILE A 174 19.37 0.21 1.19
C ILE A 174 19.58 -0.59 -0.11
N ALA A 175 18.93 -1.75 -0.22
CA ALA A 175 19.07 -2.60 -1.41
C ALA A 175 18.45 -1.94 -2.66
N LEU A 176 17.39 -1.17 -2.52
CA LEU A 176 16.79 -0.42 -3.64
C LEU A 176 17.68 0.75 -4.08
N LEU A 177 18.30 1.47 -3.13
CA LEU A 177 19.26 2.53 -3.45
C LEU A 177 20.50 1.99 -4.17
N GLN A 178 21.04 0.85 -3.73
CA GLN A 178 22.14 0.17 -4.41
C GLN A 178 21.81 -0.28 -5.85
N ARG A 179 20.53 -0.52 -6.15
CA ARG A 179 20.08 -0.86 -7.50
C ARG A 179 19.79 0.37 -8.37
N ALA A 180 19.72 1.53 -7.75
CA ALA A 180 19.53 2.80 -8.43
C ALA A 180 20.84 3.48 -8.88
N GLU A 181 21.99 2.98 -8.39
CA GLU A 181 23.35 3.38 -8.81
C GLU A 181 23.68 2.77 -10.19
#